data_471e294c8d2bb532dbd8c1567fe763ee
#
_entry.id   471e294c8d2bb532dbd8c1567fe763ee
#
_cell.length_a   1.000
_cell.length_b   1.000
_cell.length_c   1.000
_cell.angle_alpha   90.00
_cell.angle_beta   90.00
_cell.angle_gamma   90.00
#
_symmetry.space_group_name_H-M   'P 1'
#
loop_
_entity.id
_entity.type
_entity.pdbx_description
1 polymer ?
#
loop_
_entity_poly.entity_id
_entity_poly.type
_entity_poly.pdbx_seq_one_letter_code
_entity_poly.pdbx_strand_id
1 'polypeptide(L)'
;MFLLDHISITVRDLDRARPFYDAVMAALGAVERHDLPRRLGYGERNSVSDDVHSYISVRAGMLGEADRKHWCFRAASSEQVRAFHQAGLAHGGTDDGAPGLRADYHPDYYAAFLRDPDGNRIEAVFHRGA
;
A
#
# COMPACT_ATOMS: atom_id res chain seq x y z
N MET A 1 5.01 16.62 9.76
CA MET A 1 5.05 17.01 8.34
C MET A 1 4.72 15.80 7.47
N PHE A 2 3.83 15.99 6.52
CA PHE A 2 3.53 14.97 5.51
C PHE A 2 4.34 15.29 4.26
N LEU A 3 5.30 14.48 3.94
CA LEU A 3 6.19 14.71 2.80
C LEU A 3 5.57 14.31 1.46
N LEU A 4 4.74 13.25 1.47
CA LEU A 4 4.14 12.74 0.24
C LEU A 4 2.71 13.26 0.08
N ASP A 5 2.44 13.88 -1.08
CA ASP A 5 1.09 14.26 -1.51
C ASP A 5 0.40 13.06 -2.16
N HIS A 6 1.03 12.49 -3.15
CA HIS A 6 0.51 11.31 -3.84
C HIS A 6 1.64 10.50 -4.47
N ILE A 7 1.35 9.23 -4.76
CA ILE A 7 2.26 8.35 -5.50
C ILE A 7 1.49 7.60 -6.57
N SER A 8 2.22 7.09 -7.56
CA SER A 8 1.66 6.22 -8.59
C SER A 8 2.39 4.89 -8.61
N ILE A 9 1.62 3.82 -8.67
CA ILE A 9 2.11 2.45 -8.76
C ILE A 9 1.68 1.92 -10.12
N THR A 10 2.63 1.39 -10.90
CA THR A 10 2.33 0.82 -12.22
C THR A 10 2.10 -0.67 -12.10
N VAL A 11 1.02 -1.15 -12.72
CA VAL A 11 0.67 -2.56 -12.83
C VAL A 11 0.36 -2.88 -14.29
N ARG A 12 0.48 -4.15 -14.67
CA ARG A 12 0.19 -4.57 -16.05
C ARG A 12 -1.31 -4.67 -16.29
N ASP A 13 -2.03 -5.20 -15.32
CA ASP A 13 -3.44 -5.55 -15.44
C ASP A 13 -4.22 -5.03 -14.24
N LEU A 14 -5.04 -4.00 -14.47
CA LEU A 14 -5.87 -3.41 -13.42
C LEU A 14 -6.90 -4.39 -12.87
N ASP A 15 -7.45 -5.26 -13.70
CA ASP A 15 -8.46 -6.22 -13.24
C ASP A 15 -7.86 -7.23 -12.26
N ARG A 16 -6.60 -7.60 -12.45
CA ARG A 16 -5.89 -8.48 -11.53
C ARG A 16 -5.42 -7.74 -10.28
N ALA A 17 -5.00 -6.48 -10.42
CA ALA A 17 -4.49 -5.66 -9.31
C ALA A 17 -5.60 -5.15 -8.39
N ARG A 18 -6.80 -4.91 -8.94
CA ARG A 18 -7.93 -4.29 -8.23
C ARG A 18 -8.29 -5.03 -6.94
N PRO A 19 -8.54 -6.36 -6.93
CA PRO A 19 -8.90 -7.03 -5.69
C PRO A 19 -7.80 -6.95 -4.63
N PHE A 20 -6.54 -6.99 -5.04
CA PHE A 20 -5.41 -6.84 -4.12
C PHE A 20 -5.41 -5.44 -3.47
N TYR A 21 -5.40 -4.38 -4.30
CA TYR A 21 -5.30 -3.02 -3.76
C TYR A 21 -6.56 -2.58 -3.02
N ASP A 22 -7.74 -2.98 -3.47
CA ASP A 22 -8.97 -2.75 -2.72
C ASP A 22 -8.88 -3.34 -1.31
N ALA A 23 -8.37 -4.56 -1.19
CA ALA A 23 -8.30 -5.25 0.09
C ALA A 23 -7.24 -4.65 1.02
N VAL A 24 -6.02 -4.40 0.52
CA VAL A 24 -4.95 -3.88 1.38
C VAL A 24 -5.20 -2.43 1.79
N MET A 25 -5.78 -1.61 0.90
CA MET A 25 -6.10 -0.22 1.22
C MET A 25 -7.24 -0.13 2.22
N ALA A 26 -8.26 -0.98 2.10
CA ALA A 26 -9.33 -1.08 3.09
C ALA A 26 -8.77 -1.50 4.46
N ALA A 27 -7.85 -2.46 4.50
CA ALA A 27 -7.21 -2.89 5.74
C ALA A 27 -6.43 -1.77 6.44
N LEU A 28 -5.88 -0.84 5.66
CA LEU A 28 -5.18 0.34 6.18
C LEU A 28 -6.10 1.52 6.49
N GLY A 29 -7.40 1.37 6.27
CA GLY A 29 -8.38 2.42 6.53
C GLY A 29 -8.56 3.42 5.40
N ALA A 30 -7.95 3.21 4.24
CA ALA A 30 -8.13 4.04 3.05
C ALA A 30 -9.37 3.58 2.29
N VAL A 31 -10.55 3.98 2.78
CA VAL A 31 -11.84 3.50 2.27
C VAL A 31 -12.33 4.26 1.05
N GLU A 32 -11.84 5.49 0.84
CA GLU A 32 -12.16 6.24 -0.37
C GLU A 32 -11.51 5.57 -1.57
N ARG A 33 -12.31 5.27 -2.58
CA ARG A 33 -11.87 4.58 -3.77
C ARG A 33 -12.46 5.21 -5.02
N HIS A 34 -11.60 5.41 -6.02
CA HIS A 34 -11.99 6.01 -7.30
C HIS A 34 -11.64 5.05 -8.43
N ASP A 35 -12.63 4.69 -9.23
CA ASP A 35 -12.45 3.78 -10.36
C ASP A 35 -12.49 4.61 -11.65
N LEU A 36 -11.33 4.82 -12.25
CA LEU A 36 -11.16 5.60 -13.47
C LEU A 36 -10.76 4.67 -14.64
N PRO A 37 -10.90 5.09 -15.89
CA PRO A 37 -10.75 4.17 -17.02
C PRO A 37 -9.43 3.39 -17.07
N ARG A 38 -8.32 3.99 -16.67
CA ARG A 38 -7.00 3.33 -16.74
C ARG A 38 -6.25 3.37 -15.43
N ARG A 39 -6.94 3.66 -14.33
CA ARG A 39 -6.30 3.71 -13.02
C ARG A 39 -7.33 3.58 -11.91
N LEU A 40 -6.85 3.15 -10.76
CA LEU A 40 -7.59 3.16 -9.50
C LEU A 40 -6.97 4.23 -8.61
N GLY A 41 -7.80 4.90 -7.82
CA GLY A 41 -7.35 5.85 -6.82
C GLY A 41 -7.80 5.45 -5.44
N TYR A 42 -6.97 5.65 -4.45
CA TYR A 42 -7.27 5.35 -3.04
C TYR A 42 -6.90 6.55 -2.18
N GLY A 43 -7.78 6.89 -1.24
CA GLY A 43 -7.63 8.02 -0.37
C GLY A 43 -8.21 9.29 -0.96
N GLU A 44 -8.04 10.41 -0.27
CA GLU A 44 -8.52 11.69 -0.70
C GLU A 44 -7.41 12.51 -1.33
N ARG A 45 -7.76 13.30 -2.34
CA ARG A 45 -6.82 14.28 -2.89
C ARG A 45 -6.79 15.51 -2.01
N ASN A 46 -5.61 16.10 -1.91
CA ASN A 46 -5.45 17.36 -1.22
C ASN A 46 -6.08 18.51 -2.02
N SER A 47 -6.50 19.53 -1.29
CA SER A 47 -7.08 20.74 -1.83
C SER A 47 -6.55 21.96 -1.08
N VAL A 48 -6.90 23.15 -1.54
CA VAL A 48 -6.45 24.40 -0.91
C VAL A 48 -6.87 24.49 0.56
N SER A 49 -8.04 23.97 0.88
CA SER A 49 -8.62 24.05 2.24
C SER A 49 -8.40 22.80 3.08
N ASP A 50 -7.89 21.72 2.49
CA ASP A 50 -7.71 20.43 3.18
C ASP A 50 -6.57 19.67 2.53
N ASP A 51 -5.37 19.76 3.10
CA ASP A 51 -4.13 19.26 2.54
C ASP A 51 -3.40 18.26 3.45
N VAL A 52 -4.16 17.53 4.26
CA VAL A 52 -3.60 16.54 5.21
C VAL A 52 -3.76 15.10 4.74
N HIS A 53 -3.92 14.90 3.45
CA HIS A 53 -4.21 13.60 2.85
C HIS A 53 -3.07 13.08 2.00
N SER A 54 -3.06 11.77 1.81
CA SER A 54 -2.22 11.09 0.81
C SER A 54 -3.12 10.36 -0.17
N TYR A 55 -2.75 10.40 -1.44
CA TYR A 55 -3.49 9.76 -2.52
C TYR A 55 -2.61 8.74 -3.22
N ILE A 56 -3.14 7.54 -3.43
CA ILE A 56 -2.43 6.46 -4.09
C ILE A 56 -3.11 6.17 -5.42
N SER A 57 -2.36 6.26 -6.51
CA SER A 57 -2.85 5.93 -7.85
C SER A 57 -2.24 4.61 -8.31
N VAL A 58 -3.06 3.66 -8.73
CA VAL A 58 -2.61 2.42 -9.34
C VAL A 58 -2.97 2.47 -10.82
N ARG A 59 -1.98 2.47 -11.69
CA ARG A 59 -2.14 2.74 -13.12
C ARG A 59 -1.73 1.55 -13.96
N ALA A 60 -2.52 1.26 -15.01
CA ALA A 60 -2.12 0.29 -16.01
C ALA A 60 -0.98 0.83 -16.87
N GLY A 61 0.01 0.00 -17.14
CA GLY A 61 1.14 0.37 -17.99
C GLY A 61 2.07 -0.81 -18.23
N MET A 62 3.11 -0.58 -19.01
CA MET A 62 4.16 -1.56 -19.22
C MET A 62 5.17 -1.50 -18.08
N LEU A 63 5.58 -2.66 -17.57
CA LEU A 63 6.57 -2.77 -16.51
C LEU A 63 7.88 -3.31 -17.04
N GLY A 64 8.97 -2.58 -16.77
CA GLY A 64 10.30 -3.13 -16.74
C GLY A 64 10.66 -3.46 -15.29
N GLU A 65 11.79 -4.11 -15.05
CA GLU A 65 12.26 -4.40 -13.68
C GLU A 65 12.46 -3.14 -12.85
N ALA A 66 12.93 -2.06 -13.48
CA ALA A 66 13.16 -0.78 -12.82
C ALA A 66 11.88 -0.11 -12.33
N ASP A 67 10.72 -0.56 -12.80
CA ASP A 67 9.43 0.01 -12.41
C ASP A 67 8.84 -0.66 -11.19
N ARG A 68 9.43 -1.75 -10.70
CA ARG A 68 8.99 -2.45 -9.50
C ARG A 68 9.51 -1.71 -8.28
N LYS A 69 8.70 -0.77 -7.80
CA LYS A 69 9.08 0.11 -6.69
C LYS A 69 8.74 -0.50 -5.34
N HIS A 70 9.37 0.04 -4.32
CA HIS A 70 9.04 -0.25 -2.93
C HIS A 70 8.28 0.94 -2.36
N TRP A 71 7.07 0.70 -1.89
CA TRP A 71 6.26 1.70 -1.21
C TRP A 71 5.89 1.23 0.18
N CYS A 72 6.05 2.10 1.15
CA CYS A 72 5.70 1.82 2.53
C CYS A 72 4.55 2.71 2.97
N PHE A 73 3.48 2.10 3.45
CA PHE A 73 2.33 2.79 3.98
C PHE A 73 2.35 2.79 5.49
N ARG A 74 1.96 3.91 6.09
CA ARG A 74 1.84 3.99 7.54
C ARG A 74 0.55 3.33 7.99
N ALA A 75 0.65 2.42 8.93
CA ALA A 75 -0.48 1.83 9.64
C ALA A 75 -0.71 2.56 10.96
N ALA A 76 -1.95 2.58 11.43
CA ALA A 76 -2.32 3.22 12.69
C ALA A 76 -2.15 2.29 13.90
N SER A 77 -1.95 0.99 13.66
CA SER A 77 -1.79 -0.01 14.72
C SER A 77 -1.09 -1.26 14.18
N SER A 78 -0.59 -2.08 15.07
CA SER A 78 -0.06 -3.40 14.69
C SER A 78 -1.14 -4.31 14.13
N GLU A 79 -2.38 -4.14 14.57
CA GLU A 79 -3.52 -4.88 14.01
C GLU A 79 -3.74 -4.56 12.54
N GLN A 80 -3.62 -3.29 12.15
CA GLN A 80 -3.71 -2.90 10.74
C GLN A 80 -2.59 -3.50 9.91
N VAL A 81 -1.37 -3.60 10.45
CA VAL A 81 -0.26 -4.26 9.75
C VAL A 81 -0.59 -5.72 9.48
N ARG A 82 -1.13 -6.42 10.49
CA ARG A 82 -1.54 -7.82 10.33
C ARG A 82 -2.68 -7.96 9.32
N ALA A 83 -3.68 -7.08 9.40
CA ALA A 83 -4.81 -7.08 8.47
C ALA A 83 -4.37 -6.80 7.03
N PHE A 84 -3.44 -5.87 6.85
CA PHE A 84 -2.83 -5.57 5.54
C PHE A 84 -2.20 -6.83 4.93
N HIS A 85 -1.39 -7.54 5.69
CA HIS A 85 -0.69 -8.74 5.22
C HIS A 85 -1.67 -9.86 4.86
N GLN A 86 -2.62 -10.13 5.74
CA GLN A 86 -3.64 -11.15 5.52
C GLN A 86 -4.51 -10.83 4.29
N ALA A 87 -4.95 -9.59 4.17
CA ALA A 87 -5.77 -9.15 3.05
C ALA A 87 -5.03 -9.28 1.71
N GLY A 88 -3.76 -8.91 1.68
CA GLY A 88 -2.96 -9.02 0.47
C GLY A 88 -2.74 -10.46 0.04
N LEU A 89 -2.46 -11.35 0.97
CA LEU A 89 -2.30 -12.78 0.67
C LEU A 89 -3.61 -13.40 0.14
N ALA A 90 -4.74 -12.99 0.68
CA ALA A 90 -6.05 -13.50 0.25
C ALA A 90 -6.47 -13.01 -1.14
N HIS A 91 -5.85 -11.95 -1.65
CA HIS A 91 -6.29 -11.26 -2.88
C HIS A 91 -5.19 -11.14 -3.95
N GLY A 92 -4.34 -12.14 -4.04
CA GLY A 92 -3.40 -12.26 -5.16
C GLY A 92 -1.99 -11.75 -4.90
N GLY A 93 -1.70 -11.26 -3.70
CA GLY A 93 -0.36 -10.92 -3.30
C GLY A 93 0.44 -12.12 -2.83
N THR A 94 1.75 -11.95 -2.72
CA THR A 94 2.64 -12.97 -2.15
C THR A 94 3.38 -12.42 -0.95
N ASP A 95 3.72 -13.29 -0.02
CA ASP A 95 4.46 -12.91 1.18
C ASP A 95 5.88 -12.48 0.84
N ASP A 96 6.29 -11.36 1.41
CA ASP A 96 7.67 -10.85 1.32
C ASP A 96 8.20 -10.44 2.71
N GLY A 97 7.53 -10.83 3.76
CA GLY A 97 7.89 -10.59 5.15
C GLY A 97 6.66 -10.55 6.05
N ALA A 98 6.48 -11.60 6.87
CA ALA A 98 5.33 -11.71 7.78
C ALA A 98 5.34 -10.58 8.81
N PRO A 99 4.16 -10.22 9.37
CA PRO A 99 4.06 -9.18 10.41
C PRO A 99 4.97 -9.49 11.59
N GLY A 100 5.74 -8.49 12.01
CA GLY A 100 6.65 -8.65 13.14
C GLY A 100 7.55 -7.43 13.32
N LEU A 101 8.26 -7.43 14.42
CA LEU A 101 9.24 -6.39 14.70
C LEU A 101 10.48 -6.52 13.82
N ARG A 102 10.97 -5.39 13.36
CA ARG A 102 12.20 -5.27 12.56
C ARG A 102 13.21 -4.44 13.36
N ALA A 103 13.83 -5.07 14.35
CA ALA A 103 14.73 -4.41 15.28
C ALA A 103 15.93 -3.76 14.59
N ASP A 104 16.30 -4.24 13.39
CA ASP A 104 17.38 -3.65 12.59
C ASP A 104 17.08 -2.22 12.15
N TYR A 105 15.79 -1.86 12.01
CA TYR A 105 15.40 -0.50 11.67
C TYR A 105 15.29 0.38 12.91
N HIS A 106 14.51 -0.03 13.89
CA HIS A 106 14.49 0.50 15.24
C HIS A 106 13.65 -0.44 16.14
N PRO A 107 13.73 -0.32 17.50
CA PRO A 107 13.10 -1.29 18.40
C PRO A 107 11.59 -1.44 18.27
N ASP A 108 10.90 -0.40 17.81
CA ASP A 108 9.44 -0.38 17.71
C ASP A 108 8.92 -0.47 16.28
N TYR A 109 9.76 -0.84 15.34
CA TYR A 109 9.39 -0.94 13.92
C TYR A 109 8.63 -2.24 13.67
N TYR A 110 7.30 -2.16 13.65
CA TYR A 110 6.44 -3.32 13.40
C TYR A 110 5.90 -3.25 11.98
N ALA A 111 6.26 -4.20 11.14
CA ALA A 111 5.96 -4.12 9.72
C ALA A 111 5.63 -5.48 9.10
N ALA A 112 5.02 -5.41 7.93
CA ALA A 112 4.80 -6.56 7.06
C ALA A 112 5.06 -6.15 5.61
N PHE A 113 5.49 -7.09 4.80
CA PHE A 113 5.86 -6.89 3.41
C PHE A 113 5.11 -7.85 2.50
N LEU A 114 4.67 -7.35 1.37
CA LEU A 114 3.98 -8.11 0.33
C LEU A 114 4.59 -7.79 -1.03
N ARG A 115 4.43 -8.70 -1.97
CA ARG A 115 4.51 -8.40 -3.39
C ARG A 115 3.08 -8.32 -3.93
N ASP A 116 2.80 -7.28 -4.71
CA ASP A 116 1.53 -7.22 -5.42
C ASP A 116 1.53 -8.24 -6.58
N PRO A 117 0.41 -8.43 -7.30
CA PRO A 117 0.37 -9.39 -8.41
C PRO A 117 1.41 -9.16 -9.51
N ASP A 118 1.96 -7.95 -9.64
CA ASP A 118 2.99 -7.62 -10.62
C ASP A 118 4.41 -7.61 -10.03
N GLY A 119 4.56 -7.90 -8.75
CA GLY A 119 5.85 -7.96 -8.09
C GLY A 119 6.33 -6.65 -7.49
N ASN A 120 5.50 -5.61 -7.43
CA ASN A 120 5.83 -4.40 -6.69
C ASN A 120 5.90 -4.72 -5.20
N ARG A 121 6.91 -4.20 -4.52
CA ARG A 121 7.09 -4.42 -3.09
C ARG A 121 6.31 -3.39 -2.31
N ILE A 122 5.38 -3.87 -1.49
CA ILE A 122 4.47 -3.05 -0.69
C ILE A 122 4.67 -3.39 0.77
N GLU A 123 4.80 -2.37 1.59
CA GLU A 123 5.04 -2.52 3.03
C GLU A 123 3.99 -1.73 3.80
N ALA A 124 3.61 -2.22 4.98
CA ALA A 124 2.90 -1.42 5.98
C ALA A 124 3.71 -1.41 7.26
N VAL A 125 3.82 -0.25 7.90
CA VAL A 125 4.61 -0.07 9.12
C VAL A 125 3.82 0.66 10.19
N PHE A 126 3.99 0.22 11.42
CA PHE A 126 3.53 0.89 12.63
C PHE A 126 4.74 1.10 13.54
N HIS A 127 4.95 2.34 14.00
CA HIS A 127 6.18 2.75 14.68
C HIS A 127 6.10 2.69 16.22
N ARG A 128 5.24 1.86 16.79
CA ARG A 128 5.07 1.77 18.25
C ARG A 128 5.14 0.33 18.77
N GLY A 129 5.83 -0.53 18.04
CA GLY A 129 6.01 -1.92 18.43
C GLY A 129 4.78 -2.79 18.14
N ALA A 130 4.79 -3.97 18.67
CA ALA A 130 3.75 -4.98 18.42
C ALA A 130 2.45 -4.68 19.18
#